data_6a043676beb3e17ad6a2f1e4874ca4bf
#
_entry.id   6a043676beb3e17ad6a2f1e4874ca4bf
#
_cell.length_a   1.000
_cell.length_b   1.000
_cell.length_c   1.000
_cell.angle_alpha   90.00
_cell.angle_beta   90.00
_cell.angle_gamma   90.00
#
_symmetry.space_group_name_H-M   'P 1'
#
loop_
_entity.id
_entity.type
_entity.pdbx_description
1 polymer ?
#
loop_
_entity_poly.entity_id
_entity_poly.type
_entity_poly.pdbx_seq_one_letter_code
_entity_poly.pdbx_strand_id
1 'polypeptide(L)'
;GNHSDFVCFSFQAIKHLTTGDGGALFCKKKADDKRAKLLRWFGIDRHFKGSKWTQDIKECGYKFHMNNLTAAIGLEQMKHISKLTFLHKTNGRYYDNHIDNPKIEKLSRGRDSTSSYWIYSLLCEHRDELRRYLTKNGIHSDVVHVRNDDYSVFKKFKCKLPGLDYFNPRLLNIPVGWWLSKKDLDYIVK
;
A
#
# COMPACT_ATOMS: atom_id res chain seq x y z
N GLY A 1 -0.88 -11.06 -9.41
CA GLY A 1 -0.68 -12.27 -8.66
C GLY A 1 -0.22 -13.49 -9.42
N ASN A 2 -0.07 -13.45 -10.77
CA ASN A 2 0.25 -14.66 -11.54
C ASN A 2 1.68 -15.17 -11.31
N HIS A 3 2.59 -14.33 -10.85
CA HIS A 3 4.01 -14.66 -10.66
C HIS A 3 4.39 -14.94 -9.20
N SER A 4 3.47 -14.76 -8.25
CA SER A 4 3.74 -14.93 -6.82
C SER A 4 2.95 -16.09 -6.24
N ASP A 5 3.54 -16.84 -5.30
CA ASP A 5 2.85 -17.89 -4.56
C ASP A 5 1.82 -17.31 -3.58
N PHE A 6 2.11 -16.10 -3.05
CA PHE A 6 1.25 -15.35 -2.12
C PHE A 6 1.12 -13.91 -2.57
N VAL A 7 -0.09 -13.35 -2.47
CA VAL A 7 -0.34 -11.92 -2.67
C VAL A 7 -1.10 -11.38 -1.46
N CYS A 8 -0.52 -10.37 -0.82
CA CYS A 8 -1.10 -9.70 0.34
C CYS A 8 -1.74 -8.38 -0.08
N PHE A 9 -2.97 -8.15 0.35
CA PHE A 9 -3.68 -6.89 0.20
C PHE A 9 -3.87 -6.24 1.56
N SER A 10 -3.67 -4.94 1.64
CA SER A 10 -3.98 -4.13 2.82
C SER A 10 -5.30 -3.42 2.63
N PHE A 11 -6.17 -3.46 3.64
CA PHE A 11 -7.42 -2.71 3.72
C PHE A 11 -7.39 -1.68 4.85
N GLN A 12 -6.19 -1.24 5.22
CA GLN A 12 -6.00 -0.17 6.19
C GLN A 12 -6.65 1.14 5.69
N ALA A 13 -7.01 2.04 6.60
CA ALA A 13 -7.79 3.26 6.35
C ALA A 13 -7.30 4.13 5.18
N ILE A 14 -5.98 4.17 4.94
CA ILE A 14 -5.37 5.00 3.88
C ILE A 14 -5.29 4.31 2.51
N LYS A 15 -5.81 3.08 2.34
CA LYS A 15 -5.77 2.35 1.06
C LYS A 15 -6.96 2.70 0.18
N HIS A 16 -6.86 2.44 -1.12
CA HIS A 16 -7.95 2.67 -2.06
C HIS A 16 -9.23 1.91 -1.67
N LEU A 17 -9.08 0.65 -1.25
CA LEU A 17 -10.12 -0.14 -0.64
C LEU A 17 -9.81 -0.24 0.85
N THR A 18 -10.71 0.24 1.67
CA THR A 18 -10.51 0.23 3.11
C THR A 18 -11.65 -0.45 3.87
N THR A 19 -11.29 -1.12 4.95
CA THR A 19 -12.23 -1.61 5.97
C THR A 19 -11.94 -0.98 7.35
N GLY A 20 -11.24 0.18 7.34
CA GLY A 20 -10.67 0.80 8.51
C GLY A 20 -9.33 0.15 8.86
N ASP A 21 -9.35 -1.13 9.09
CA ASP A 21 -8.18 -2.01 9.23
C ASP A 21 -8.47 -3.38 8.63
N GLY A 22 -7.43 -4.15 8.32
CA GLY A 22 -7.58 -5.50 7.77
C GLY A 22 -6.76 -5.75 6.51
N GLY A 23 -7.03 -6.88 5.86
CA GLY A 23 -6.35 -7.29 4.65
C GLY A 23 -6.88 -8.60 4.09
N ALA A 24 -6.32 -9.02 2.96
CA ALA A 24 -6.58 -10.31 2.36
C ALA A 24 -5.27 -10.96 1.90
N LEU A 25 -5.23 -12.28 2.00
CA LEU A 25 -4.16 -13.13 1.48
C LEU A 25 -4.72 -13.99 0.35
N PHE A 26 -4.14 -13.85 -0.82
CA PHE A 26 -4.34 -14.79 -1.92
C PHE A 26 -3.23 -15.82 -1.90
N CYS A 27 -3.60 -17.10 -1.99
CA CYS A 27 -2.67 -18.21 -2.09
C CYS A 27 -2.83 -18.89 -3.46
N LYS A 28 -1.73 -19.04 -4.18
CA LYS A 28 -1.72 -19.72 -5.49
C LYS A 28 -2.07 -21.21 -5.37
N LYS A 29 -1.58 -21.87 -4.33
CA LYS A 29 -1.82 -23.29 -4.06
C LYS A 29 -2.98 -23.46 -3.12
N LYS A 30 -3.89 -24.39 -3.44
CA LYS A 30 -5.06 -24.75 -2.61
C LYS A 30 -4.67 -25.27 -1.23
N ALA A 31 -3.52 -25.94 -1.11
CA ALA A 31 -3.01 -26.42 0.18
C ALA A 31 -2.66 -25.26 1.11
N ASP A 32 -2.00 -24.21 0.58
CA ASP A 32 -1.62 -23.01 1.33
C ASP A 32 -2.86 -22.21 1.75
N ASP A 33 -3.87 -22.10 0.88
CA ASP A 33 -5.16 -21.46 1.22
C ASP A 33 -5.86 -22.19 2.38
N LYS A 34 -5.90 -23.53 2.33
CA LYS A 34 -6.45 -24.32 3.43
C LYS A 34 -5.72 -24.09 4.74
N ARG A 35 -4.37 -24.12 4.72
CA ARG A 35 -3.55 -23.88 5.90
C ARG A 35 -3.73 -22.44 6.42
N ALA A 36 -3.73 -21.43 5.54
CA ALA A 36 -3.97 -20.04 5.91
C ALA A 36 -5.33 -19.84 6.60
N LYS A 37 -6.37 -20.55 6.14
CA LYS A 37 -7.71 -20.55 6.78
C LYS A 37 -7.70 -21.12 8.18
N LEU A 38 -6.91 -22.14 8.45
CA LEU A 38 -6.70 -22.65 9.82
C LEU A 38 -5.93 -21.64 10.66
N LEU A 39 -4.78 -21.19 10.18
CA LEU A 39 -3.91 -20.27 10.92
C LEU A 39 -4.59 -18.96 11.29
N ARG A 40 -5.43 -18.39 10.42
CA ARG A 40 -6.15 -17.14 10.73
C ARG A 40 -7.20 -17.25 11.82
N TRP A 41 -7.58 -18.48 12.20
CA TRP A 41 -8.59 -18.77 13.21
C TRP A 41 -8.12 -19.86 14.17
N PHE A 42 -7.10 -19.58 14.97
CA PHE A 42 -6.59 -20.41 16.07
C PHE A 42 -6.18 -21.83 15.68
N GLY A 43 -5.97 -22.17 14.42
CA GLY A 43 -5.74 -23.54 13.95
C GLY A 43 -7.02 -24.38 13.81
N ILE A 44 -8.19 -23.79 14.05
CA ILE A 44 -9.50 -24.45 14.06
C ILE A 44 -10.07 -24.52 12.64
N ASP A 45 -10.47 -25.72 12.21
CA ASP A 45 -11.25 -25.90 10.99
C ASP A 45 -12.74 -25.59 11.24
N ARG A 46 -13.23 -24.48 10.74
CA ARG A 46 -14.63 -24.07 10.87
C ARG A 46 -15.60 -24.92 10.03
N HIS A 47 -15.10 -25.74 9.13
CA HIS A 47 -15.88 -26.68 8.30
C HIS A 47 -15.83 -28.11 8.81
N PHE A 48 -15.20 -28.33 9.96
CA PHE A 48 -15.18 -29.66 10.61
C PHE A 48 -16.57 -30.12 10.91
N LYS A 49 -16.91 -31.33 10.42
CA LYS A 49 -18.28 -31.92 10.55
C LYS A 49 -18.50 -32.64 11.87
N GLY A 50 -17.48 -32.88 12.67
CA GLY A 50 -17.58 -33.48 13.99
C GLY A 50 -17.95 -32.50 15.08
N SER A 51 -18.02 -32.98 16.34
CA SER A 51 -18.18 -32.09 17.47
C SER A 51 -16.97 -31.16 17.60
N LYS A 52 -17.21 -29.85 17.75
CA LYS A 52 -16.14 -28.87 17.95
C LYS A 52 -15.26 -29.18 19.17
N TRP A 53 -15.75 -29.94 20.14
CA TRP A 53 -15.02 -30.35 21.33
C TRP A 53 -14.07 -31.52 21.09
N THR A 54 -14.21 -32.24 19.97
CA THR A 54 -13.36 -33.38 19.59
C THR A 54 -12.40 -33.03 18.46
N GLN A 55 -12.42 -31.79 17.99
CA GLN A 55 -11.53 -31.36 16.94
C GLN A 55 -10.10 -31.21 17.46
N ASP A 56 -9.17 -31.92 16.82
CA ASP A 56 -7.74 -31.76 17.08
C ASP A 56 -7.18 -30.51 16.41
N ILE A 57 -6.37 -29.75 17.17
CA ILE A 57 -5.66 -28.55 16.68
C ILE A 57 -4.19 -28.93 16.51
N LYS A 58 -3.80 -29.16 15.26
CA LYS A 58 -2.47 -29.66 14.88
C LYS A 58 -1.40 -28.59 14.82
N GLU A 59 -1.78 -27.31 14.69
CA GLU A 59 -0.85 -26.19 14.57
C GLU A 59 -1.43 -24.96 15.30
N CYS A 60 -0.56 -24.22 16.00
CA CYS A 60 -0.95 -22.99 16.64
C CYS A 60 -1.33 -21.93 15.61
N GLY A 61 -2.52 -21.39 15.72
CA GLY A 61 -3.03 -20.34 14.88
C GLY A 61 -3.26 -19.03 15.64
N TYR A 62 -3.76 -18.03 14.90
CA TYR A 62 -3.91 -16.66 15.38
C TYR A 62 -5.35 -16.18 15.18
N LYS A 63 -5.72 -15.07 15.80
CA LYS A 63 -6.99 -14.41 15.57
C LYS A 63 -6.85 -13.31 14.51
N PHE A 64 -6.66 -13.69 13.24
CA PHE A 64 -6.50 -12.79 12.11
C PHE A 64 -7.71 -12.75 11.18
N HIS A 65 -8.80 -13.43 11.51
CA HIS A 65 -10.00 -13.41 10.68
C HIS A 65 -10.65 -12.02 10.69
N MET A 66 -11.14 -11.61 9.52
CA MET A 66 -11.98 -10.43 9.39
C MET A 66 -13.34 -10.69 10.04
N ASN A 67 -13.85 -9.75 10.82
CA ASN A 67 -15.20 -9.81 11.38
C ASN A 67 -16.25 -9.33 10.35
N ASN A 68 -17.52 -9.60 10.63
CA ASN A 68 -18.60 -9.28 9.69
C ASN A 68 -18.82 -7.76 9.49
N LEU A 69 -18.50 -6.92 10.49
CA LEU A 69 -18.65 -5.47 10.36
C LEU A 69 -17.64 -4.92 9.35
N THR A 70 -16.36 -5.29 9.50
CA THR A 70 -15.31 -4.88 8.57
C THR A 70 -15.52 -5.50 7.18
N ALA A 71 -16.03 -6.74 7.09
CA ALA A 71 -16.37 -7.37 5.83
C ALA A 71 -17.51 -6.63 5.10
N ALA A 72 -18.54 -6.18 5.81
CA ALA A 72 -19.64 -5.40 5.24
C ALA A 72 -19.15 -4.06 4.67
N ILE A 73 -18.27 -3.35 5.39
CA ILE A 73 -17.62 -2.13 4.89
C ILE A 73 -16.83 -2.45 3.60
N GLY A 74 -16.04 -3.53 3.60
CA GLY A 74 -15.26 -3.94 2.43
C GLY A 74 -16.13 -4.25 1.22
N LEU A 75 -17.24 -4.95 1.39
CA LEU A 75 -18.18 -5.24 0.31
C LEU A 75 -18.80 -3.98 -0.28
N GLU A 76 -19.10 -2.98 0.54
CA GLU A 76 -19.59 -1.68 0.06
C GLU A 76 -18.48 -0.93 -0.69
N GLN A 77 -17.27 -0.86 -0.14
CA GLN A 77 -16.12 -0.23 -0.78
C GLN A 77 -15.78 -0.85 -2.15
N MET A 78 -15.95 -2.16 -2.30
CA MET A 78 -15.72 -2.88 -3.57
C MET A 78 -16.54 -2.31 -4.73
N LYS A 79 -17.72 -1.76 -4.49
CA LYS A 79 -18.54 -1.13 -5.53
C LYS A 79 -17.89 0.14 -6.10
N HIS A 80 -17.01 0.79 -5.35
CA HIS A 80 -16.42 2.08 -5.68
C HIS A 80 -14.96 1.99 -6.14
N ILE A 81 -14.28 0.87 -5.91
CA ILE A 81 -12.83 0.72 -6.10
C ILE A 81 -12.38 1.05 -7.54
N SER A 82 -13.15 0.66 -8.54
CA SER A 82 -12.81 0.93 -9.95
C SER A 82 -12.81 2.43 -10.26
N LYS A 83 -13.80 3.17 -9.74
CA LYS A 83 -13.87 4.63 -9.88
C LYS A 83 -12.73 5.32 -9.13
N LEU A 84 -12.47 4.92 -7.89
CA LEU A 84 -11.40 5.50 -7.07
C LEU A 84 -10.02 5.29 -7.72
N THR A 85 -9.71 4.07 -8.12
CA THR A 85 -8.44 3.77 -8.79
C THR A 85 -8.32 4.45 -10.16
N PHE A 86 -9.41 4.64 -10.89
CA PHE A 86 -9.41 5.42 -12.13
C PHE A 86 -9.01 6.87 -11.87
N LEU A 87 -9.60 7.52 -10.87
CA LEU A 87 -9.28 8.92 -10.51
C LEU A 87 -7.82 9.06 -10.07
N HIS A 88 -7.32 8.17 -9.20
CA HIS A 88 -5.92 8.16 -8.81
C HIS A 88 -4.97 7.99 -10.01
N LYS A 89 -5.30 7.09 -10.94
CA LYS A 89 -4.53 6.88 -12.17
C LYS A 89 -4.54 8.13 -13.06
N THR A 90 -5.68 8.79 -13.18
CA THR A 90 -5.81 10.04 -13.94
C THR A 90 -4.94 11.14 -13.36
N ASN A 91 -5.01 11.35 -12.04
CA ASN A 91 -4.20 12.35 -11.34
C ASN A 91 -2.69 12.04 -11.41
N GLY A 92 -2.32 10.76 -11.20
CA GLY A 92 -0.91 10.36 -11.29
C GLY A 92 -0.33 10.53 -12.69
N ARG A 93 -1.08 10.17 -13.73
CA ARG A 93 -0.68 10.42 -15.14
C ARG A 93 -0.61 11.90 -15.45
N TYR A 94 -1.47 12.71 -14.83
CA TYR A 94 -1.39 14.15 -14.96
C TYR A 94 -0.04 14.66 -14.49
N TYR A 95 0.42 14.24 -13.32
CA TYR A 95 1.75 14.60 -12.81
C TYR A 95 2.89 14.07 -13.69
N ASP A 96 2.78 12.82 -14.16
CA ASP A 96 3.79 12.26 -15.08
C ASP A 96 4.00 13.13 -16.33
N ASN A 97 2.93 13.77 -16.81
CA ASN A 97 2.94 14.57 -18.04
C ASN A 97 3.26 16.05 -17.81
N HIS A 98 3.01 16.59 -16.61
CA HIS A 98 3.07 18.04 -16.36
C HIS A 98 4.15 18.47 -15.37
N ILE A 99 4.71 17.57 -14.57
CA ILE A 99 5.91 17.90 -13.79
C ILE A 99 7.10 17.94 -14.74
N ASP A 100 7.52 19.14 -15.09
CA ASP A 100 8.65 19.41 -15.97
C ASP A 100 9.69 20.27 -15.24
N ASN A 101 10.32 19.67 -14.24
CA ASN A 101 11.38 20.32 -13.48
C ASN A 101 12.62 19.40 -13.49
N PRO A 102 13.77 19.86 -14.02
CA PRO A 102 14.97 19.03 -14.16
C PRO A 102 15.59 18.61 -12.81
N LYS A 103 15.18 19.25 -11.68
CA LYS A 103 15.61 18.88 -10.34
C LYS A 103 14.71 17.79 -9.69
N ILE A 104 13.65 17.38 -10.40
CA ILE A 104 12.71 16.34 -9.95
C ILE A 104 12.85 15.14 -10.84
N GLU A 105 13.22 14.01 -10.26
CA GLU A 105 13.22 12.71 -10.92
C GLU A 105 11.88 12.01 -10.68
N LYS A 106 11.17 11.70 -11.75
CA LYS A 106 9.95 10.89 -11.70
C LYS A 106 10.32 9.41 -11.67
N LEU A 107 9.67 8.63 -10.84
CA LEU A 107 9.94 7.19 -10.75
C LEU A 107 9.60 6.49 -12.06
N SER A 108 10.54 5.74 -12.61
CA SER A 108 10.31 4.90 -13.78
C SER A 108 9.34 3.77 -13.44
N ARG A 109 8.49 3.42 -14.40
CA ARG A 109 7.56 2.29 -14.28
C ARG A 109 7.88 1.25 -15.34
N GLY A 110 7.87 -0.01 -14.94
CA GLY A 110 8.08 -1.12 -15.88
C GLY A 110 7.03 -1.10 -16.98
N ARG A 111 7.42 -1.47 -18.21
CA ARG A 111 6.54 -1.50 -19.40
C ARG A 111 5.31 -2.40 -19.19
N ASP A 112 5.47 -3.47 -18.42
CA ASP A 112 4.44 -4.48 -18.15
C ASP A 112 3.67 -4.22 -16.84
N SER A 113 3.78 -3.01 -16.27
CA SER A 113 3.13 -2.65 -15.03
C SER A 113 2.32 -1.37 -15.15
N THR A 114 1.23 -1.30 -14.40
CA THR A 114 0.41 -0.09 -14.28
C THR A 114 0.28 0.27 -12.79
N SER A 115 0.73 1.47 -12.43
CA SER A 115 0.56 1.98 -11.08
C SER A 115 -0.91 2.32 -10.82
N SER A 116 -1.39 2.01 -9.61
CA SER A 116 -2.67 2.52 -9.10
C SER A 116 -2.53 3.90 -8.45
N TYR A 117 -1.30 4.42 -8.32
CA TYR A 117 -0.97 5.71 -7.69
C TYR A 117 -1.63 5.89 -6.33
N TRP A 118 -1.47 4.90 -5.46
CA TRP A 118 -1.87 5.06 -4.05
C TRP A 118 -1.24 6.29 -3.41
N ILE A 119 0.03 6.50 -3.71
CA ILE A 119 0.80 7.72 -3.44
C ILE A 119 1.52 8.11 -4.72
N TYR A 120 1.80 9.41 -4.91
CA TYR A 120 2.69 9.87 -5.96
C TYR A 120 4.04 10.20 -5.38
N SER A 121 5.05 9.45 -5.79
CA SER A 121 6.42 9.56 -5.31
C SER A 121 7.28 10.21 -6.37
N LEU A 122 8.16 11.10 -5.93
CA LEU A 122 9.20 11.74 -6.73
C LEU A 122 10.50 11.78 -5.94
N LEU A 123 11.62 11.97 -6.63
CA LEU A 123 12.91 12.16 -6.00
C LEU A 123 13.39 13.58 -6.27
N CYS A 124 13.93 14.23 -5.23
CA CYS A 124 14.50 15.55 -5.30
C CYS A 124 15.74 15.62 -4.40
N GLU A 125 16.84 16.14 -4.91
CA GLU A 125 18.08 16.28 -4.14
C GLU A 125 17.90 17.18 -2.92
N HIS A 126 17.13 18.27 -3.09
CA HIS A 126 16.77 19.21 -2.03
C HIS A 126 15.37 18.91 -1.46
N ARG A 127 15.08 17.64 -1.20
CA ARG A 127 13.76 17.16 -0.75
C ARG A 127 13.18 17.97 0.42
N ASP A 128 13.96 18.25 1.46
CA ASP A 128 13.46 18.92 2.67
C ASP A 128 13.17 20.41 2.43
N GLU A 129 13.88 21.03 1.50
CA GLU A 129 13.58 22.40 1.05
C GLU A 129 12.28 22.42 0.23
N LEU A 130 12.13 21.52 -0.70
CA LEU A 130 10.91 21.35 -1.49
C LEU A 130 9.71 21.07 -0.57
N ARG A 131 9.85 20.17 0.39
CA ARG A 131 8.79 19.88 1.37
C ARG A 131 8.36 21.14 2.13
N ARG A 132 9.30 21.93 2.62
CA ARG A 132 9.00 23.19 3.32
C ARG A 132 8.31 24.20 2.41
N TYR A 133 8.76 24.32 1.16
CA TYR A 133 8.14 25.18 0.16
C TYR A 133 6.69 24.76 -0.12
N LEU A 134 6.44 23.48 -0.38
CA LEU A 134 5.10 22.95 -0.62
C LEU A 134 4.18 23.18 0.59
N THR A 135 4.66 22.92 1.79
CA THR A 135 3.91 23.17 3.04
C THR A 135 3.54 24.64 3.20
N LYS A 136 4.48 25.56 2.93
CA LYS A 136 4.23 27.01 2.98
C LYS A 136 3.16 27.46 1.97
N ASN A 137 3.03 26.73 0.86
CA ASN A 137 2.01 26.97 -0.17
C ASN A 137 0.75 26.13 0.00
N GLY A 138 0.53 25.54 1.19
CA GLY A 138 -0.69 24.77 1.51
C GLY A 138 -0.75 23.38 0.85
N ILE A 139 0.36 22.89 0.30
CA ILE A 139 0.44 21.56 -0.30
C ILE A 139 1.08 20.61 0.72
N HIS A 140 0.27 19.67 1.25
CA HIS A 140 0.79 18.64 2.15
C HIS A 140 1.70 17.68 1.39
N SER A 141 2.90 17.46 1.91
CA SER A 141 3.86 16.49 1.35
C SER A 141 4.65 15.85 2.47
N ASP A 142 4.99 14.57 2.30
CA ASP A 142 5.72 13.84 3.34
C ASP A 142 6.55 12.69 2.77
N VAL A 143 7.37 12.08 3.63
CA VAL A 143 8.09 10.83 3.36
C VAL A 143 7.29 9.68 3.96
N VAL A 144 6.47 9.03 3.14
CA VAL A 144 5.55 7.97 3.61
C VAL A 144 6.30 6.73 4.08
N HIS A 145 7.45 6.42 3.49
CA HIS A 145 8.26 5.25 3.83
C HIS A 145 9.68 5.65 4.21
N VAL A 146 10.06 5.39 5.45
CA VAL A 146 11.43 5.52 5.94
C VAL A 146 12.15 4.16 5.86
N ARG A 147 13.47 4.18 5.95
CA ARG A 147 14.29 2.96 5.94
C ARG A 147 14.00 2.09 7.16
N ASN A 148 13.73 0.81 6.94
CA ASN A 148 13.53 -0.13 8.03
C ASN A 148 14.84 -0.40 8.83
N ASP A 149 16.00 -0.36 8.17
CA ASP A 149 17.31 -0.60 8.78
C ASP A 149 17.80 0.56 9.65
N ASP A 150 17.10 1.70 9.68
CA ASP A 150 17.35 2.79 10.63
C ASP A 150 16.70 2.52 12.00
N TYR A 151 15.71 1.63 12.08
CA TYR A 151 15.12 1.25 13.36
C TYR A 151 16.04 0.33 14.16
N SER A 152 16.13 0.57 15.48
CA SER A 152 17.02 -0.18 16.37
C SER A 152 16.79 -1.70 16.35
N VAL A 153 15.55 -2.13 16.16
CA VAL A 153 15.17 -3.56 16.03
C VAL A 153 15.83 -4.25 14.84
N PHE A 154 16.14 -3.50 13.77
CA PHE A 154 16.79 -4.02 12.56
C PHE A 154 18.29 -3.69 12.48
N LYS A 155 18.85 -2.99 13.45
CA LYS A 155 20.24 -2.52 13.43
C LYS A 155 21.26 -3.63 13.14
N LYS A 156 21.03 -4.84 13.65
CA LYS A 156 21.90 -6.01 13.41
C LYS A 156 21.90 -6.51 11.96
N PHE A 157 20.92 -6.11 11.16
CA PHE A 157 20.80 -6.47 9.75
C PHE A 157 21.23 -5.34 8.82
N LYS A 158 21.71 -4.21 9.36
CA LYS A 158 22.14 -3.06 8.55
C LYS A 158 23.30 -3.46 7.66
N CYS A 159 23.14 -3.19 6.36
CA CYS A 159 24.16 -3.46 5.35
C CYS A 159 24.20 -2.32 4.33
N LYS A 160 25.21 -2.29 3.47
CA LYS A 160 25.30 -1.30 2.39
C LYS A 160 24.27 -1.59 1.32
N LEU A 161 23.36 -0.63 1.09
CA LEU A 161 22.28 -0.71 0.11
C LEU A 161 22.31 0.52 -0.82
N PRO A 162 23.21 0.55 -1.83
CA PRO A 162 23.47 1.76 -2.63
C PRO A 162 22.23 2.36 -3.27
N GLY A 163 21.29 1.53 -3.75
CA GLY A 163 20.04 2.01 -4.31
C GLY A 163 19.15 2.68 -3.26
N LEU A 164 19.07 2.14 -2.06
CA LEU A 164 18.30 2.73 -0.97
C LEU A 164 19.00 3.99 -0.40
N ASP A 165 20.33 3.98 -0.36
CA ASP A 165 21.16 5.12 0.06
C ASP A 165 20.97 6.33 -0.89
N TYR A 166 20.76 6.07 -2.19
CA TYR A 166 20.40 7.08 -3.18
C TYR A 166 18.94 7.54 -3.04
N PHE A 167 18.02 6.59 -2.94
CA PHE A 167 16.58 6.80 -3.04
C PHE A 167 16.00 7.51 -1.81
N ASN A 168 16.30 7.01 -0.61
CA ASN A 168 15.61 7.44 0.62
C ASN A 168 15.79 8.92 0.96
N PRO A 169 16.99 9.54 0.89
CA PRO A 169 17.16 10.95 1.19
C PRO A 169 16.47 11.88 0.18
N ARG A 170 16.10 11.37 -1.00
CA ARG A 170 15.47 12.13 -2.09
C ARG A 170 13.97 11.96 -2.17
N LEU A 171 13.43 10.89 -1.57
CA LEU A 171 12.03 10.52 -1.67
C LEU A 171 11.11 11.58 -1.05
N LEU A 172 10.15 12.05 -1.83
CA LEU A 172 9.03 12.87 -1.38
C LEU A 172 7.73 12.35 -2.00
N ASN A 173 6.65 12.39 -1.23
CA ASN A 173 5.32 12.04 -1.68
C ASN A 173 4.44 13.28 -1.71
N ILE A 174 3.70 13.47 -2.79
CA ILE A 174 2.75 14.55 -2.98
C ILE A 174 1.33 14.01 -3.12
N PRO A 175 0.28 14.83 -2.88
CA PRO A 175 -1.10 14.38 -2.96
C PRO A 175 -1.47 13.92 -4.36
N VAL A 176 -2.21 12.81 -4.48
CA VAL A 176 -2.67 12.26 -5.77
C VAL A 176 -4.10 11.73 -5.69
N GLY A 177 -4.75 11.90 -4.56
CA GLY A 177 -6.03 11.27 -4.25
C GLY A 177 -7.20 11.74 -5.12
N TRP A 178 -8.26 10.96 -5.08
CA TRP A 178 -9.50 11.18 -5.84
C TRP A 178 -10.22 12.50 -5.54
N TRP A 179 -9.89 13.13 -4.43
CA TRP A 179 -10.48 14.41 -3.98
C TRP A 179 -9.86 15.65 -4.65
N LEU A 180 -8.76 15.49 -5.39
CA LEU A 180 -8.12 16.60 -6.09
C LEU A 180 -8.88 16.96 -7.35
N SER A 181 -9.18 18.27 -7.50
CA SER A 181 -9.71 18.83 -8.72
C SER A 181 -8.60 19.09 -9.74
N LYS A 182 -8.98 19.35 -11.00
CA LYS A 182 -8.01 19.79 -12.04
C LYS A 182 -7.26 21.06 -11.59
N LYS A 183 -7.94 22.00 -10.93
CA LYS A 183 -7.33 23.23 -10.41
C LYS A 183 -6.28 22.96 -9.35
N ASP A 184 -6.52 21.97 -8.48
CA ASP A 184 -5.54 21.56 -7.47
C ASP A 184 -4.31 20.92 -8.13
N LEU A 185 -4.52 20.06 -9.12
CA LEU A 185 -3.42 19.46 -9.89
C LEU A 185 -2.58 20.51 -10.60
N ASP A 186 -3.23 21.49 -11.24
CA ASP A 186 -2.56 22.62 -11.90
C ASP A 186 -1.75 23.47 -10.90
N TYR A 187 -2.27 23.64 -9.70
CA TYR A 187 -1.59 24.36 -8.65
C TYR A 187 -0.36 23.63 -8.11
N ILE A 188 -0.47 22.31 -7.95
CA ILE A 188 0.62 21.48 -7.40
C ILE A 188 1.81 21.39 -8.38
N VAL A 189 1.58 21.41 -9.69
CA VAL A 189 2.66 21.30 -10.70
C VAL A 189 3.35 22.61 -11.03
N LYS A 190 2.79 23.76 -10.63
CA LYS A 190 3.40 25.09 -10.78
C LYS A 190 4.54 25.31 -9.78
#